data_c92ce44f148954385f24f75f399a0fb0
#
_entry.id   c92ce44f148954385f24f75f399a0fb0
#
_cell.length_a   1.000
_cell.length_b   1.000
_cell.length_c   1.000
_cell.angle_alpha   90.00
_cell.angle_beta   90.00
_cell.angle_gamma   90.00
#
_symmetry.space_group_name_H-M   'P 1'
#
loop_
_entity.id
_entity.type
_entity.pdbx_description
1 polymer ?
#
loop_
_entity_poly.entity_id
_entity_poly.type
_entity_poly.pdbx_seq_one_letter_code
_entity_poly.pdbx_strand_id
1 'polypeptide(L)'
;MNGEPNGAYERLIADMDAGGARYRVIEHAPEGRTELVSALRGHDVAQAAKCLIVMVKVGKKQTRHVLAVVPGDARLDLQAVKALHDGTYVSFAAKEKAEELAGSVSGTVLPFSYDPRLELVADPSLLDQPELYFNAGRLDRSVALVTEDYVRLAAPRVANITVPGS
;
A
#
# COMPACT_ATOMS: atom_id res chain seq x y z
N MET A 1 -12.52 -23.59 0.87
CA MET A 1 -12.44 -23.01 1.05
C MET A 1 -12.06 -22.31 0.74
N ASN A 2 -11.77 -22.32 0.91
CA ASN A 2 -11.30 -21.73 0.96
C ASN A 2 -11.07 -20.93 1.28
N GLY A 3 -11.64 -21.49 0.82
CA GLY A 3 -11.73 -20.32 1.42
C GLY A 3 -10.78 -19.83 2.20
N GLU A 4 -10.42 -19.19 1.81
CA GLU A 4 -9.61 -18.44 2.59
C GLU A 4 -10.39 -17.61 3.47
N PRO A 5 -10.93 -18.14 4.53
CA PRO A 5 -11.76 -17.36 5.44
C PRO A 5 -11.01 -16.16 5.98
N ASN A 6 -9.68 -16.24 5.99
CA ASN A 6 -8.89 -15.13 6.49
C ASN A 6 -8.21 -14.37 5.39
N GLY A 7 -8.76 -14.40 4.18
CA GLY A 7 -8.19 -13.70 3.06
C GLY A 7 -8.09 -12.21 3.29
N ALA A 8 -7.11 -11.58 2.66
CA ALA A 8 -6.88 -10.15 2.80
C ALA A 8 -8.11 -9.35 2.36
N TYR A 9 -8.79 -9.80 1.32
CA TYR A 9 -9.98 -9.13 0.83
C TYR A 9 -11.07 -9.08 1.88
N GLU A 10 -11.40 -10.23 2.48
CA GLU A 10 -12.48 -10.32 3.46
C GLU A 10 -12.17 -9.47 4.68
N ARG A 11 -10.92 -9.47 5.13
CA ARG A 11 -10.50 -8.67 6.28
C ARG A 11 -10.62 -7.18 5.97
N LEU A 12 -10.20 -6.77 4.76
CA LEU A 12 -10.30 -5.38 4.35
C LEU A 12 -11.74 -4.90 4.36
N ILE A 13 -12.64 -5.69 3.74
CA ILE A 13 -14.06 -5.31 3.67
C ILE A 13 -14.65 -5.21 5.08
N ALA A 14 -14.35 -6.16 5.94
CA ALA A 14 -14.85 -6.15 7.32
C ALA A 14 -14.35 -4.91 8.07
N ASP A 15 -13.09 -4.54 7.90
CA ASP A 15 -12.51 -3.39 8.58
C ASP A 15 -13.12 -2.08 8.07
N MET A 16 -13.31 -1.97 6.76
CA MET A 16 -13.90 -0.77 6.18
C MET A 16 -15.35 -0.61 6.62
N ASP A 17 -16.11 -1.70 6.65
CA ASP A 17 -17.50 -1.66 7.09
C ASP A 17 -17.60 -1.31 8.58
N ALA A 18 -16.76 -1.92 9.39
CA ALA A 18 -16.76 -1.64 10.83
C ALA A 18 -16.38 -0.18 11.11
N GLY A 19 -15.53 0.39 10.28
CA GLY A 19 -15.08 1.78 10.42
C GLY A 19 -15.98 2.80 9.73
N GLY A 20 -17.05 2.37 9.10
CA GLY A 20 -17.97 3.28 8.41
C GLY A 20 -17.34 3.96 7.20
N ALA A 21 -16.43 3.30 6.51
CA ALA A 21 -15.74 3.88 5.37
C ALA A 21 -16.65 3.97 4.14
N ARG A 22 -16.42 5.01 3.36
CA ARG A 22 -17.13 5.21 2.08
C ARG A 22 -16.25 4.65 0.98
N TYR A 23 -16.69 3.55 0.36
CA TYR A 23 -15.90 2.88 -0.67
C TYR A 23 -16.80 2.17 -1.68
N ARG A 24 -16.19 1.79 -2.82
CA ARG A 24 -16.85 1.00 -3.86
C ARG A 24 -15.91 -0.16 -4.21
N VAL A 25 -16.50 -1.31 -4.51
CA VAL A 25 -15.74 -2.46 -5.03
C VAL A 25 -15.85 -2.46 -6.55
N ILE A 26 -14.72 -2.66 -7.22
CA ILE A 26 -14.65 -2.70 -8.69
C ILE A 26 -14.12 -4.07 -9.10
N GLU A 27 -14.91 -4.81 -9.88
CA GLU A 27 -14.49 -6.09 -10.43
C GLU A 27 -13.86 -5.86 -11.79
N HIS A 28 -12.77 -6.57 -12.06
CA HIS A 28 -12.05 -6.43 -13.33
C HIS A 28 -11.24 -7.70 -13.61
N ALA A 29 -10.71 -7.82 -14.83
CA ALA A 29 -9.82 -8.92 -15.17
C ALA A 29 -8.59 -8.90 -14.25
N PRO A 30 -8.04 -10.06 -13.89
CA PRO A 30 -6.88 -10.10 -13.00
C PRO A 30 -5.71 -9.28 -13.54
N GLU A 31 -5.18 -8.39 -12.72
CA GLU A 31 -4.06 -7.54 -13.09
C GLU A 31 -3.40 -6.99 -11.83
N GLY A 32 -2.06 -7.12 -11.74
CA GLY A 32 -1.30 -6.60 -10.60
C GLY A 32 -0.43 -5.39 -10.93
N ARG A 33 -0.31 -5.04 -12.21
CA ARG A 33 0.55 -3.91 -12.63
C ARG A 33 -0.24 -2.62 -12.56
N THR A 34 0.31 -1.64 -11.87
CA THR A 34 -0.40 -0.40 -11.53
C THR A 34 -1.00 0.32 -12.74
N GLU A 35 -0.22 0.52 -13.79
CA GLU A 35 -0.71 1.25 -14.96
C GLU A 35 -1.85 0.51 -15.65
N LEU A 36 -1.70 -0.80 -15.79
CA LEU A 36 -2.69 -1.60 -16.50
C LEU A 36 -3.98 -1.73 -15.69
N VAL A 37 -3.88 -1.95 -14.37
CA VAL A 37 -5.08 -2.08 -13.55
C VAL A 37 -5.78 -0.74 -13.40
N SER A 38 -5.05 0.37 -13.42
CA SER A 38 -5.67 1.70 -13.38
C SER A 38 -6.54 1.94 -14.62
N ALA A 39 -6.04 1.50 -15.79
CA ALA A 39 -6.84 1.58 -17.02
C ALA A 39 -8.11 0.74 -16.92
N LEU A 40 -8.00 -0.47 -16.36
CA LEU A 40 -9.17 -1.34 -16.17
C LEU A 40 -10.19 -0.72 -15.23
N ARG A 41 -9.73 -0.01 -14.21
CA ARG A 41 -10.61 0.67 -13.23
C ARG A 41 -11.17 1.99 -13.76
N GLY A 42 -10.54 2.58 -14.79
CA GLY A 42 -11.01 3.82 -15.42
C GLY A 42 -10.64 5.09 -14.67
N HIS A 43 -9.45 5.15 -14.08
CA HIS A 43 -8.99 6.34 -13.37
C HIS A 43 -7.53 6.65 -13.70
N ASP A 44 -7.09 7.85 -13.32
CA ASP A 44 -5.69 8.26 -13.52
C ASP A 44 -4.77 7.44 -12.62
N VAL A 45 -3.56 7.13 -13.14
CA VAL A 45 -2.58 6.36 -12.39
C VAL A 45 -2.18 7.06 -11.09
N ALA A 46 -2.22 8.39 -11.07
CA ALA A 46 -1.89 9.17 -9.87
C ALA A 46 -2.84 8.88 -8.71
N GLN A 47 -4.03 8.36 -8.98
CA GLN A 47 -5.00 8.02 -7.95
C GLN A 47 -4.80 6.62 -7.37
N ALA A 48 -3.93 5.82 -7.97
CA ALA A 48 -3.64 4.50 -7.47
C ALA A 48 -2.72 4.57 -6.26
N ALA A 49 -3.04 3.82 -5.22
CA ALA A 49 -2.16 3.67 -4.06
C ALA A 49 -1.19 2.53 -4.36
N LYS A 50 0.03 2.86 -4.74
CA LYS A 50 1.06 1.88 -5.03
C LYS A 50 1.77 1.52 -3.73
N CYS A 51 1.76 0.24 -3.38
CA CYS A 51 2.24 -0.27 -2.10
C CYS A 51 3.53 -1.03 -2.29
N LEU A 52 4.60 -0.57 -1.65
CA LEU A 52 5.95 -1.14 -1.79
C LEU A 52 6.51 -1.42 -0.40
N ILE A 53 7.08 -2.59 -0.20
CA ILE A 53 7.66 -2.94 1.10
C ILE A 53 9.16 -2.82 1.03
N VAL A 54 9.70 -2.03 1.95
CA VAL A 54 11.10 -1.62 1.99
C VAL A 54 11.74 -2.13 3.26
N MET A 55 12.99 -2.56 3.15
CA MET A 55 13.79 -2.99 4.29
C MET A 55 14.83 -1.91 4.58
N VAL A 56 14.90 -1.49 5.84
CA VAL A 56 15.87 -0.49 6.30
C VAL A 56 16.69 -1.08 7.43
N LYS A 57 18.00 -1.06 7.27
CA LYS A 57 18.90 -1.45 8.36
C LYS A 57 19.26 -0.22 9.17
N VAL A 58 19.18 -0.35 10.50
CA VAL A 58 19.52 0.72 11.43
C VAL A 58 20.67 0.22 12.29
N GLY A 59 21.89 0.71 12.00
CA GLY A 59 23.07 0.19 12.64
C GLY A 59 23.36 -1.23 12.20
N LYS A 60 23.98 -2.03 13.08
CA LYS A 60 24.43 -3.36 12.71
C LYS A 60 23.44 -4.47 13.07
N LYS A 61 22.49 -4.20 13.96
CA LYS A 61 21.65 -5.25 14.53
C LYS A 61 20.16 -5.09 14.33
N GLN A 62 19.72 -3.94 13.84
CA GLN A 62 18.29 -3.67 13.70
C GLN A 62 17.89 -3.62 12.25
N THR A 63 16.78 -4.29 11.94
CA THR A 63 16.17 -4.23 10.61
C THR A 63 14.71 -3.81 10.79
N ARG A 64 14.29 -2.81 10.04
CA ARG A 64 12.91 -2.34 10.05
C ARG A 64 12.30 -2.56 8.69
N HIS A 65 11.00 -2.79 8.67
CA HIS A 65 10.27 -2.94 7.41
C HIS A 65 9.20 -1.87 7.33
N VAL A 66 9.08 -1.28 6.14
CA VAL A 66 8.19 -0.14 5.89
C VAL A 66 7.29 -0.47 4.72
N LEU A 67 5.98 -0.30 4.92
CA LEU A 67 5.02 -0.33 3.84
C LEU A 67 4.90 1.11 3.34
N ALA A 68 5.51 1.39 2.20
CA ALA A 68 5.52 2.71 1.61
C ALA A 68 4.40 2.80 0.58
N VAL A 69 3.51 3.78 0.75
CA VAL A 69 2.37 3.97 -0.14
C VAL A 69 2.52 5.30 -0.87
N VAL A 70 2.61 5.22 -2.19
CA VAL A 70 2.88 6.39 -3.04
C VAL A 70 1.91 6.39 -4.21
N PRO A 71 1.73 7.55 -4.90
CA PRO A 71 0.92 7.58 -6.12
C PRO A 71 1.47 6.63 -7.18
N GLY A 72 0.58 6.04 -7.97
CA GLY A 72 0.96 5.04 -8.96
C GLY A 72 1.91 5.54 -10.02
N ASP A 73 1.91 6.84 -10.31
CA ASP A 73 2.80 7.45 -11.30
C ASP A 73 4.07 8.04 -10.66
N ALA A 74 4.23 7.93 -9.35
CA ALA A 74 5.39 8.46 -8.66
C ALA A 74 6.43 7.37 -8.43
N ARG A 75 7.66 7.80 -8.25
CA ARG A 75 8.78 6.91 -7.97
C ARG A 75 9.15 7.02 -6.50
N LEU A 76 9.25 5.87 -5.83
CA LEU A 76 9.63 5.84 -4.42
C LEU A 76 11.09 6.28 -4.26
N ASP A 77 11.35 7.16 -3.30
CA ASP A 77 12.68 7.61 -2.95
C ASP A 77 13.19 6.77 -1.77
N LEU A 78 13.97 5.73 -2.07
CA LEU A 78 14.49 4.84 -1.03
C LEU A 78 15.36 5.59 -0.03
N GLN A 79 16.12 6.61 -0.48
CA GLN A 79 16.97 7.37 0.43
C GLN A 79 16.13 8.17 1.42
N ALA A 80 14.99 8.68 1.00
CA ALA A 80 14.08 9.38 1.91
C ALA A 80 13.54 8.44 2.98
N VAL A 81 13.18 7.22 2.61
CA VAL A 81 12.72 6.22 3.58
C VAL A 81 13.84 5.87 4.56
N LYS A 82 15.06 5.70 4.05
CA LYS A 82 16.21 5.43 4.91
C LYS A 82 16.41 6.55 5.92
N ALA A 83 16.30 7.81 5.47
CA ALA A 83 16.51 8.96 6.33
C ALA A 83 15.46 9.07 7.44
N LEU A 84 14.20 8.68 7.16
CA LEU A 84 13.14 8.70 8.16
C LEU A 84 13.47 7.83 9.37
N HIS A 85 14.30 6.82 9.18
CA HIS A 85 14.60 5.83 10.23
C HIS A 85 16.05 5.93 10.70
N ASP A 86 16.78 6.97 10.30
CA ASP A 86 18.20 7.08 10.57
C ASP A 86 18.95 5.82 10.17
N GLY A 87 18.56 5.27 9.02
CA GLY A 87 19.08 4.00 8.55
C GLY A 87 20.46 4.09 7.96
N THR A 88 21.14 2.95 7.92
CA THR A 88 22.45 2.83 7.32
C THR A 88 22.41 2.15 5.96
N TYR A 89 21.30 1.47 5.64
CA TYR A 89 21.13 0.77 4.38
C TYR A 89 19.65 0.64 4.09
N VAL A 90 19.28 0.64 2.79
CA VAL A 90 17.90 0.51 2.36
C VAL A 90 17.82 -0.27 1.06
N SER A 91 16.82 -1.12 0.95
CA SER A 91 16.49 -1.82 -0.30
C SER A 91 15.03 -2.24 -0.26
N PHE A 92 14.49 -2.66 -1.40
CA PHE A 92 13.19 -3.32 -1.38
C PHE A 92 13.34 -4.63 -0.60
N ALA A 93 12.30 -5.00 0.13
CA ALA A 93 12.31 -6.26 0.88
C ALA A 93 12.28 -7.43 -0.10
N ALA A 94 12.88 -8.55 0.31
CA ALA A 94 12.79 -9.78 -0.47
C ALA A 94 11.32 -10.18 -0.62
N LYS A 95 10.97 -10.75 -1.77
CA LYS A 95 9.58 -11.08 -2.08
C LYS A 95 8.92 -11.90 -0.98
N GLU A 96 9.60 -12.94 -0.51
CA GLU A 96 9.06 -13.82 0.52
C GLU A 96 8.79 -13.08 1.82
N LYS A 97 9.71 -12.20 2.21
CA LYS A 97 9.55 -11.42 3.43
C LYS A 97 8.42 -10.40 3.28
N ALA A 98 8.34 -9.76 2.11
CA ALA A 98 7.28 -8.79 1.84
C ALA A 98 5.91 -9.46 1.92
N GLU A 99 5.76 -10.63 1.30
CA GLU A 99 4.50 -11.35 1.31
C GLU A 99 4.13 -11.84 2.70
N GLU A 100 5.12 -12.26 3.48
CA GLU A 100 4.90 -12.66 4.86
C GLU A 100 4.34 -11.50 5.69
N LEU A 101 4.97 -10.33 5.60
CA LEU A 101 4.58 -9.16 6.39
C LEU A 101 3.25 -8.57 5.92
N ALA A 102 3.02 -8.58 4.61
CA ALA A 102 1.79 -8.02 4.04
C ALA A 102 0.59 -8.94 4.24
N GLY A 103 0.83 -10.24 4.33
CA GLY A 103 -0.26 -11.20 4.40
C GLY A 103 -0.97 -11.39 3.08
N SER A 104 -0.33 -11.03 1.96
CA SER A 104 -0.91 -11.16 0.63
C SER A 104 0.22 -11.25 -0.39
N VAL A 105 -0.12 -11.74 -1.59
CA VAL A 105 0.87 -11.93 -2.65
C VAL A 105 1.15 -10.63 -3.40
N SER A 106 2.26 -10.61 -4.13
CA SER A 106 2.66 -9.46 -4.92
C SER A 106 1.54 -9.01 -5.86
N GLY A 107 1.36 -7.70 -5.97
CA GLY A 107 0.30 -7.11 -6.77
C GLY A 107 -1.01 -6.96 -6.03
N THR A 108 -1.15 -7.53 -4.83
CA THR A 108 -2.38 -7.44 -4.04
C THR A 108 -2.16 -6.84 -2.67
N VAL A 109 -0.96 -6.31 -2.39
CA VAL A 109 -0.63 -5.71 -1.09
C VAL A 109 -1.53 -4.50 -0.83
N LEU A 110 -2.14 -4.48 0.35
CA LEU A 110 -3.05 -3.42 0.74
C LEU A 110 -2.29 -2.22 1.32
N PRO A 111 -2.84 -1.00 1.20
CA PRO A 111 -2.23 0.18 1.83
C PRO A 111 -2.57 0.28 3.32
N PHE A 112 -2.63 -0.85 3.99
CA PHE A 112 -2.90 -0.99 5.43
C PHE A 112 -1.90 -1.96 6.01
N SER A 113 -1.36 -1.66 7.19
CA SER A 113 -0.46 -2.60 7.85
C SER A 113 -1.24 -3.39 8.90
N TYR A 114 -1.17 -4.70 8.79
CA TYR A 114 -1.79 -5.62 9.74
C TYR A 114 -0.74 -6.36 10.59
N ASP A 115 0.52 -5.98 10.45
CA ASP A 115 1.62 -6.62 11.20
C ASP A 115 2.36 -5.52 11.95
N PRO A 116 2.54 -5.64 13.28
CA PRO A 116 3.23 -4.60 14.06
C PRO A 116 4.69 -4.39 13.65
N ARG A 117 5.29 -5.35 12.92
CA ARG A 117 6.66 -5.19 12.41
C ARG A 117 6.71 -4.36 11.14
N LEU A 118 5.57 -4.02 10.55
CA LEU A 118 5.49 -3.30 9.28
C LEU A 118 4.93 -1.91 9.52
N GLU A 119 5.77 -0.91 9.43
CA GLU A 119 5.36 0.49 9.62
C GLU A 119 4.75 1.04 8.34
N LEU A 120 3.62 1.72 8.45
CA LEU A 120 2.92 2.30 7.31
C LEU A 120 3.30 3.77 7.13
N VAL A 121 3.83 4.11 5.96
CA VAL A 121 4.18 5.48 5.60
C VAL A 121 3.54 5.82 4.27
N ALA A 122 2.80 6.92 4.21
CA ALA A 122 2.14 7.38 2.99
C ALA A 122 2.70 8.74 2.57
N ASP A 123 2.91 8.89 1.26
CA ASP A 123 3.37 10.16 0.71
C ASP A 123 2.20 11.16 0.68
N PRO A 124 2.42 12.42 1.08
CA PRO A 124 1.32 13.39 1.10
C PRO A 124 0.71 13.66 -0.26
N SER A 125 1.46 13.51 -1.36
CA SER A 125 0.90 13.74 -2.70
C SER A 125 -0.22 12.76 -3.03
N LEU A 126 -0.17 11.54 -2.50
CA LEU A 126 -1.26 10.59 -2.69
C LEU A 126 -2.52 11.05 -1.95
N LEU A 127 -2.35 11.63 -0.78
CA LEU A 127 -3.46 12.02 0.08
C LEU A 127 -4.19 13.28 -0.41
N ASP A 128 -3.67 13.91 -1.47
CA ASP A 128 -4.35 15.03 -2.12
C ASP A 128 -5.48 14.57 -3.04
N GLN A 129 -5.51 13.27 -3.39
CA GLN A 129 -6.58 12.73 -4.21
C GLN A 129 -7.85 12.53 -3.38
N PRO A 130 -9.05 12.80 -3.96
CA PRO A 130 -10.29 12.60 -3.19
C PRO A 130 -10.61 11.14 -2.92
N GLU A 131 -10.18 10.25 -3.81
CA GLU A 131 -10.34 8.81 -3.67
C GLU A 131 -9.05 8.11 -4.03
N LEU A 132 -8.77 7.00 -3.36
CA LEU A 132 -7.63 6.14 -3.66
C LEU A 132 -8.13 4.83 -4.24
N TYR A 133 -7.38 4.27 -5.20
CA TYR A 133 -7.71 3.02 -5.85
C TYR A 133 -6.59 2.02 -5.60
N PHE A 134 -6.95 0.81 -5.23
CA PHE A 134 -5.95 -0.25 -5.02
C PHE A 134 -6.59 -1.62 -5.17
N ASN A 135 -5.77 -2.62 -5.50
CA ASN A 135 -6.23 -4.01 -5.52
C ASN A 135 -6.59 -4.42 -4.10
N ALA A 136 -7.73 -5.05 -3.94
CA ALA A 136 -8.33 -5.29 -2.63
C ALA A 136 -7.92 -6.65 -2.04
N GLY A 137 -6.63 -6.96 -2.09
CA GLY A 137 -6.12 -8.25 -1.64
C GLY A 137 -6.34 -9.34 -2.68
N ARG A 138 -6.80 -8.96 -3.88
CA ARG A 138 -7.06 -9.86 -5.02
C ARG A 138 -6.65 -9.15 -6.29
N LEU A 139 -6.27 -9.93 -7.30
CA LEU A 139 -5.91 -9.35 -8.59
C LEU A 139 -7.14 -8.95 -9.41
N ASP A 140 -8.31 -9.51 -9.12
CA ASP A 140 -9.54 -9.31 -9.90
C ASP A 140 -10.56 -8.40 -9.24
N ARG A 141 -10.23 -7.82 -8.10
CA ARG A 141 -11.09 -6.87 -7.40
C ARG A 141 -10.28 -5.73 -6.84
N SER A 142 -10.82 -4.53 -6.99
CA SER A 142 -10.21 -3.32 -6.45
C SER A 142 -11.21 -2.58 -5.59
N VAL A 143 -10.71 -1.65 -4.79
CA VAL A 143 -11.51 -0.75 -3.99
C VAL A 143 -11.18 0.67 -4.38
N ALA A 144 -12.21 1.51 -4.50
CA ALA A 144 -12.07 2.95 -4.55
C ALA A 144 -12.52 3.45 -3.17
N LEU A 145 -11.60 4.00 -2.40
CA LEU A 145 -11.83 4.40 -1.02
C LEU A 145 -11.66 5.90 -0.88
N VAL A 146 -12.61 6.56 -0.23
CA VAL A 146 -12.50 8.00 0.05
C VAL A 146 -11.24 8.24 0.89
N THR A 147 -10.39 9.14 0.44
CA THR A 147 -9.08 9.36 1.03
C THR A 147 -9.15 9.75 2.51
N GLU A 148 -10.12 10.58 2.87
CA GLU A 148 -10.32 10.99 4.26
C GLU A 148 -10.55 9.78 5.16
N ASP A 149 -11.34 8.82 4.67
CA ASP A 149 -11.62 7.60 5.44
C ASP A 149 -10.40 6.69 5.49
N TYR A 150 -9.60 6.66 4.40
CA TYR A 150 -8.35 5.92 4.41
C TYR A 150 -7.43 6.43 5.52
N VAL A 151 -7.23 7.76 5.60
CA VAL A 151 -6.34 8.35 6.60
C VAL A 151 -6.84 8.03 8.01
N ARG A 152 -8.14 8.11 8.22
CA ARG A 152 -8.74 7.84 9.52
C ARG A 152 -8.54 6.38 9.96
N LEU A 153 -8.75 5.45 9.02
CA LEU A 153 -8.68 4.01 9.33
C LEU A 153 -7.26 3.49 9.39
N ALA A 154 -6.42 3.89 8.43
CA ALA A 154 -5.06 3.39 8.33
C ALA A 154 -4.09 4.12 9.25
N ALA A 155 -4.37 5.39 9.56
CA ALA A 155 -3.54 6.25 10.40
C ALA A 155 -2.07 6.17 10.00
N PRO A 156 -1.72 6.40 8.72
CA PRO A 156 -0.34 6.26 8.28
C PRO A 156 0.53 7.39 8.82
N ARG A 157 1.82 7.11 8.97
CA ARG A 157 2.78 8.20 9.11
C ARG A 157 2.87 8.89 7.75
N VAL A 158 2.77 10.22 7.71
CA VAL A 158 2.80 10.97 6.46
C VAL A 158 4.18 11.60 6.30
N ALA A 159 4.86 11.32 5.20
CA ALA A 159 6.20 11.84 4.94
C ALA A 159 6.48 11.84 3.45
N ASN A 160 7.29 12.81 3.00
CA ASN A 160 7.69 12.89 1.59
C ASN A 160 8.67 11.77 1.27
N ILE A 161 8.21 10.79 0.52
CA ILE A 161 8.99 9.61 0.15
C ILE A 161 9.00 9.35 -1.35
N THR A 162 8.69 10.35 -2.15
CA THR A 162 8.75 10.23 -3.62
C THR A 162 9.86 11.10 -4.18
N VAL A 163 10.41 10.65 -5.32
CA VAL A 163 11.41 11.42 -6.03
C VAL A 163 10.74 12.63 -6.67
N PRO A 164 11.23 13.86 -6.44
CA PRO A 164 10.63 15.05 -7.03
C PRO A 164 10.57 14.96 -8.55
N GLY A 165 9.45 15.38 -9.13
CA GLY A 165 9.27 15.38 -10.57
C GLY A 165 9.00 14.02 -11.18
N SER A 166 8.78 13.00 -10.36
CA SER A 166 8.49 11.66 -10.87
C SER A 166 7.00 11.50 -11.18
#